data_f6f9eb59061fbe899a637fdff5227e57
#
_entry.id   f6f9eb59061fbe899a637fdff5227e57
#
_cell.length_a   1.000
_cell.length_b   1.000
_cell.length_c   1.000
_cell.angle_alpha   90.00
_cell.angle_beta   90.00
_cell.angle_gamma   90.00
#
_symmetry.space_group_name_H-M   'P 1'
#
loop_
_entity.id
_entity.type
_entity.pdbx_description
1 polymer ?
#
loop_
_entity_poly.entity_id
_entity_poly.type
_entity_poly.pdbx_seq_one_letter_code
_entity_poly.pdbx_strand_id
1 'polypeptide(L)'
;MKFKIFSVIAGLALLFSACDEVLDRPSPTVAEDESYWVSAEKVRLYSNSFYLHYFEGYGTGWTHSSAPLLDYTFNDDVVNYSTQAQFTRAVPTSTGWGGNYKWIRRANIMVDRIDSRMKDILSVEEYSHWMGIARLYRGLEFARLVNTYGDVPYYDHVVKTSDLEDLYKDRTPRNEVMDNVYDDFEYALANIRLNDGAQNINRYVAAALVSRWALYEGSWQKYYYNNPSQATKFFNLAVAAGDIVMNSGRFDITLDFRSLFGSKDLSSSKDVILYRKYDAAQGVTHCVASYSNVSESRSVGPNLSLIKSFVCVDGKDWQTSSVENSKDFSLANLIKTRDSRFEASFYHKPTVKSKSCYLYPVKFIPRSALKYLEVKGGAPDVEYTSVNNLNGYPVLRYAEVLLNWIEAKAELSTLGAGSVTQADIDLSVNKIRNRPLAQEAVERGVQKTAPMELAALPDDPSRDSDVPALLWEIRRERRMEFAFEHSRIIDLRRWKKLEYMDTDANADLLSGTWVNFPAECPDDLVDGNKGKIRVMTASGDLITFDGKNGAKMVGFFYPAENKGRLPFLNVPNINPYLTPVGSNTITDYSNKGYKLTQTEGWPESSN
;
A
#
# COMPACT_ATOMS: atom_id res chain seq x y z
N MET A 1 -59.38 4.29 59.35
CA MET A 1 -58.53 4.96 58.31
C MET A 1 -57.03 4.70 58.48
N LYS A 2 -56.50 4.27 59.62
CA LYS A 2 -55.05 4.01 59.85
C LYS A 2 -54.57 2.65 59.31
N PHE A 3 -55.42 1.64 59.14
CA PHE A 3 -55.00 0.33 58.60
C PHE A 3 -54.83 0.27 57.05
N LYS A 4 -55.51 1.14 56.30
CA LYS A 4 -55.41 1.17 54.83
C LYS A 4 -54.15 1.90 54.32
N ILE A 5 -53.57 2.77 55.14
CA ILE A 5 -52.36 3.51 54.79
C ILE A 5 -51.10 2.62 54.94
N PHE A 6 -51.08 1.71 55.94
CA PHE A 6 -49.97 0.79 56.14
C PHE A 6 -49.83 -0.26 54.99
N SER A 7 -50.97 -0.72 54.45
CA SER A 7 -51.01 -1.70 53.37
C SER A 7 -50.54 -1.07 52.01
N VAL A 8 -50.77 0.21 51.83
CA VAL A 8 -50.30 0.93 50.61
C VAL A 8 -48.80 1.22 50.69
N ILE A 9 -48.26 1.55 51.86
CA ILE A 9 -46.83 1.81 52.05
C ILE A 9 -46.03 0.50 51.96
N ALA A 10 -46.53 -0.63 52.48
CA ALA A 10 -45.90 -1.95 52.34
C ALA A 10 -45.95 -2.47 50.90
N GLY A 11 -47.00 -2.15 50.12
CA GLY A 11 -47.11 -2.47 48.69
C GLY A 11 -46.18 -1.63 47.80
N LEU A 12 -45.92 -0.36 48.18
CA LEU A 12 -44.94 0.48 47.46
C LEU A 12 -43.47 0.10 47.76
N ALA A 13 -43.16 -0.36 48.97
CA ALA A 13 -41.81 -0.81 49.34
C ALA A 13 -41.39 -2.12 48.64
N LEU A 14 -42.35 -2.98 48.28
CA LEU A 14 -42.10 -4.21 47.51
C LEU A 14 -41.93 -3.98 46.00
N LEU A 15 -42.30 -2.80 45.48
CA LEU A 15 -42.08 -2.44 44.06
C LEU A 15 -40.73 -1.84 43.79
N PHE A 16 -39.95 -1.41 44.79
CA PHE A 16 -38.59 -0.88 44.64
C PHE A 16 -37.49 -1.91 44.77
N SER A 17 -37.79 -3.14 45.26
CA SER A 17 -36.77 -4.20 45.37
C SER A 17 -36.69 -5.14 44.14
N ALA A 18 -37.53 -4.92 43.12
CA ALA A 18 -37.58 -5.77 41.93
C ALA A 18 -36.90 -5.15 40.69
N CYS A 19 -36.27 -3.97 40.82
CA CYS A 19 -35.71 -3.27 39.65
C CYS A 19 -34.19 -3.39 39.50
N ASP A 20 -33.46 -3.85 40.51
CA ASP A 20 -31.98 -3.92 40.39
C ASP A 20 -31.52 -5.10 39.50
N GLU A 21 -32.20 -6.24 39.53
CA GLU A 21 -31.85 -7.39 38.66
C GLU A 21 -32.22 -7.21 37.16
N VAL A 22 -33.13 -6.27 36.84
CA VAL A 22 -33.54 -6.01 35.45
C VAL A 22 -32.66 -4.96 34.80
N LEU A 23 -32.05 -4.06 35.60
CA LEU A 23 -31.13 -3.02 35.10
C LEU A 23 -29.69 -3.54 34.92
N ASP A 24 -29.31 -4.60 35.60
CA ASP A 24 -28.00 -5.25 35.50
C ASP A 24 -27.97 -6.43 34.51
N ARG A 25 -29.00 -6.64 33.71
CA ARG A 25 -28.90 -7.62 32.61
C ARG A 25 -27.94 -7.08 31.54
N PRO A 26 -26.81 -7.76 31.33
CA PRO A 26 -25.92 -7.42 30.23
C PRO A 26 -26.71 -7.46 28.93
N SER A 27 -26.48 -6.46 28.06
CA SER A 27 -27.10 -6.45 26.75
C SER A 27 -26.76 -7.76 26.02
N PRO A 28 -27.74 -8.56 25.56
CA PRO A 28 -27.47 -9.81 24.87
C PRO A 28 -26.67 -9.63 23.57
N THR A 29 -26.42 -8.37 23.14
CA THR A 29 -25.65 -8.01 21.96
C THR A 29 -24.24 -7.50 22.26
N VAL A 30 -23.89 -7.26 23.53
CA VAL A 30 -22.56 -6.87 23.98
C VAL A 30 -21.94 -8.02 24.74
N ALA A 31 -20.98 -8.71 24.13
CA ALA A 31 -20.20 -9.73 24.85
C ALA A 31 -19.42 -9.04 25.97
N GLU A 32 -19.72 -9.40 27.22
CA GLU A 32 -18.93 -8.93 28.35
C GLU A 32 -17.51 -9.44 28.25
N ASP A 33 -16.55 -8.62 28.62
CA ASP A 33 -15.12 -8.96 28.56
C ASP A 33 -14.84 -10.27 29.33
N GLU A 34 -15.57 -10.53 30.44
CA GLU A 34 -15.41 -11.75 31.24
C GLU A 34 -15.92 -13.00 30.55
N SER A 35 -16.99 -12.92 29.79
CA SER A 35 -17.60 -14.06 29.09
C SER A 35 -17.05 -14.31 27.70
N TYR A 36 -16.28 -13.36 27.19
CA TYR A 36 -15.73 -13.44 25.81
C TYR A 36 -14.48 -14.32 25.71
N TRP A 37 -13.53 -14.19 26.66
CA TRP A 37 -12.22 -14.85 26.62
C TRP A 37 -12.26 -16.22 27.25
N VAL A 38 -12.86 -17.21 26.55
CA VAL A 38 -13.13 -18.55 27.08
C VAL A 38 -12.67 -19.70 26.17
N SER A 39 -12.19 -19.40 24.94
CA SER A 39 -11.71 -20.43 24.02
C SER A 39 -10.77 -19.85 22.96
N ALA A 40 -9.94 -20.68 22.33
CA ALA A 40 -9.08 -20.33 21.21
C ALA A 40 -9.86 -19.74 20.03
N GLU A 41 -11.11 -20.21 19.79
CA GLU A 41 -11.96 -19.68 18.74
C GLU A 41 -12.36 -18.21 19.00
N LYS A 42 -12.65 -17.85 20.24
CA LYS A 42 -12.94 -16.46 20.60
C LYS A 42 -11.72 -15.56 20.42
N VAL A 43 -10.52 -16.04 20.75
CA VAL A 43 -9.27 -15.33 20.45
C VAL A 43 -9.11 -15.12 18.95
N ARG A 44 -9.37 -16.14 18.12
CA ARG A 44 -9.38 -16.04 16.67
C ARG A 44 -10.36 -15.00 16.15
N LEU A 45 -11.60 -15.00 16.63
CA LEU A 45 -12.60 -14.00 16.22
C LEU A 45 -12.17 -12.57 16.57
N TYR A 46 -11.55 -12.38 17.74
CA TYR A 46 -10.98 -11.09 18.11
C TYR A 46 -9.85 -10.68 17.17
N SER A 47 -8.91 -11.58 16.88
CA SER A 47 -7.83 -11.40 15.94
C SER A 47 -8.35 -11.03 14.54
N ASN A 48 -9.36 -11.73 14.03
CA ASN A 48 -9.92 -11.47 12.69
C ASN A 48 -10.52 -10.06 12.55
N SER A 49 -10.91 -9.43 13.66
CA SER A 49 -11.42 -8.05 13.64
C SER A 49 -10.37 -7.00 13.24
N PHE A 50 -9.10 -7.37 13.23
CA PHE A 50 -8.01 -6.50 12.76
C PHE A 50 -7.77 -6.55 11.25
N TYR A 51 -8.27 -7.60 10.55
CA TYR A 51 -7.96 -7.83 9.13
C TYR A 51 -8.37 -6.67 8.24
N LEU A 52 -9.57 -6.12 8.45
CA LEU A 52 -10.04 -4.96 7.68
C LEU A 52 -9.13 -3.71 7.86
N HIS A 53 -8.47 -3.59 9.00
CA HIS A 53 -7.59 -2.45 9.28
C HIS A 53 -6.21 -2.60 8.66
N TYR A 54 -5.67 -3.82 8.64
CA TYR A 54 -4.28 -4.05 8.19
C TYR A 54 -4.16 -4.51 6.76
N PHE A 55 -5.19 -5.14 6.19
CA PHE A 55 -5.06 -5.83 4.91
C PHE A 55 -5.94 -5.22 3.82
N GLU A 56 -5.29 -4.84 2.72
CA GLU A 56 -5.97 -4.50 1.48
C GLU A 56 -6.81 -5.69 0.99
N GLY A 57 -7.91 -5.37 0.30
CA GLY A 57 -8.83 -6.38 -0.23
C GLY A 57 -9.85 -6.91 0.78
N TYR A 58 -9.72 -6.61 2.08
CA TYR A 58 -10.70 -7.02 3.09
C TYR A 58 -11.93 -6.12 3.17
N GLY A 59 -11.92 -4.95 2.51
CA GLY A 59 -13.12 -4.16 2.27
C GLY A 59 -14.06 -4.84 1.27
N THR A 60 -15.32 -4.41 1.28
CA THR A 60 -16.35 -4.91 0.36
C THR A 60 -17.10 -3.77 -0.31
N GLY A 61 -17.76 -4.06 -1.42
CA GLY A 61 -18.56 -3.07 -2.14
C GLY A 61 -17.71 -1.92 -2.68
N TRP A 62 -18.13 -0.69 -2.42
CA TRP A 62 -17.47 0.54 -2.85
C TRP A 62 -16.44 1.08 -1.86
N THR A 63 -16.02 0.33 -0.87
CA THR A 63 -15.04 0.80 0.11
C THR A 63 -13.65 0.97 -0.54
N HIS A 64 -12.85 1.92 -0.04
CA HIS A 64 -11.49 2.17 -0.54
C HIS A 64 -10.61 0.92 -0.44
N SER A 65 -10.68 0.20 0.67
CA SER A 65 -9.94 -1.05 0.87
C SER A 65 -10.34 -2.20 -0.06
N SER A 66 -11.34 -2.01 -0.93
CA SER A 66 -11.69 -2.93 -2.02
C SER A 66 -11.26 -2.44 -3.41
N ALA A 67 -10.61 -1.27 -3.50
CA ALA A 67 -10.22 -0.66 -4.77
C ALA A 67 -8.83 0.00 -4.67
N PRO A 68 -7.74 -0.76 -4.61
CA PRO A 68 -6.38 -0.25 -4.36
C PRO A 68 -5.93 0.88 -5.28
N LEU A 69 -6.36 0.86 -6.55
CA LEU A 69 -6.04 1.92 -7.51
C LEU A 69 -6.37 3.34 -7.05
N LEU A 70 -7.33 3.50 -6.13
CA LEU A 70 -7.78 4.80 -5.67
C LEU A 70 -6.96 5.34 -4.51
N ASP A 71 -6.46 4.45 -3.68
CA ASP A 71 -5.78 4.81 -2.44
C ASP A 71 -4.31 5.18 -2.69
N TYR A 72 -3.72 4.71 -3.80
CA TYR A 72 -2.30 4.85 -4.11
C TYR A 72 -2.02 5.78 -5.29
N THR A 73 -2.74 6.90 -5.36
CA THR A 73 -2.60 7.89 -6.45
C THR A 73 -1.72 9.10 -6.08
N PHE A 74 -1.41 9.30 -4.80
CA PHE A 74 -0.52 10.37 -4.34
C PHE A 74 0.94 9.91 -4.36
N ASN A 75 1.53 9.91 -5.55
CA ASN A 75 2.93 9.54 -5.80
C ASN A 75 3.42 10.15 -7.13
N ASP A 76 4.58 9.74 -7.62
CA ASP A 76 5.20 10.18 -8.88
C ASP A 76 4.86 9.28 -10.09
N ASP A 77 3.92 8.33 -9.95
CA ASP A 77 3.54 7.39 -11.02
C ASP A 77 2.27 7.83 -11.76
N VAL A 78 1.49 8.73 -11.17
CA VAL A 78 0.11 9.00 -11.58
C VAL A 78 -0.09 10.47 -11.93
N VAL A 79 -0.78 10.73 -13.03
CA VAL A 79 -1.27 12.07 -13.38
C VAL A 79 -2.79 12.13 -13.20
N ASN A 80 -3.26 13.25 -12.65
CA ASN A 80 -4.69 13.55 -12.53
C ASN A 80 -5.12 14.48 -13.67
N TYR A 81 -6.30 14.23 -14.23
CA TYR A 81 -6.85 15.00 -15.35
C TYR A 81 -7.09 16.49 -15.01
N SER A 82 -7.45 16.82 -13.79
CA SER A 82 -7.82 18.20 -13.44
C SER A 82 -6.84 18.84 -12.47
N THR A 83 -6.65 18.24 -11.32
CA THR A 83 -5.90 18.85 -10.22
C THR A 83 -4.99 17.80 -9.57
N GLN A 84 -3.70 18.11 -9.49
CA GLN A 84 -2.77 17.27 -8.74
C GLN A 84 -3.04 17.43 -7.24
N ALA A 85 -3.08 16.32 -6.50
CA ALA A 85 -3.10 16.35 -5.05
C ALA A 85 -1.85 17.06 -4.52
N GLN A 86 -2.01 17.89 -3.48
CA GLN A 86 -0.97 18.76 -2.95
C GLN A 86 -0.42 18.23 -1.64
N PHE A 87 0.82 18.56 -1.35
CA PHE A 87 1.37 18.38 0.00
C PHE A 87 0.70 19.31 1.00
N THR A 88 0.53 18.84 2.23
CA THR A 88 0.02 19.65 3.35
C THR A 88 1.00 20.79 3.65
N ARG A 89 0.49 22.00 3.80
CA ARG A 89 1.26 23.23 4.08
C ARG A 89 1.02 23.82 5.46
N ALA A 90 -0.01 23.37 6.14
CA ALA A 90 -0.41 23.89 7.44
C ALA A 90 -0.83 22.73 8.34
N VAL A 91 -0.78 22.95 9.64
CA VAL A 91 -1.27 22.00 10.64
C VAL A 91 -2.80 21.93 10.53
N PRO A 92 -3.38 20.74 10.21
CA PRO A 92 -4.82 20.57 10.17
C PRO A 92 -5.41 20.54 11.58
N THR A 93 -6.71 20.78 11.70
CA THR A 93 -7.41 20.67 12.99
C THR A 93 -7.46 19.23 13.51
N SER A 94 -7.57 18.25 12.61
CA SER A 94 -7.62 16.82 12.95
C SER A 94 -6.79 15.98 12.00
N THR A 95 -6.22 14.91 12.52
CA THR A 95 -5.48 13.87 11.79
C THR A 95 -5.96 12.49 12.24
N GLY A 96 -5.42 11.42 11.66
CA GLY A 96 -5.73 10.03 12.07
C GLY A 96 -5.18 9.60 13.43
N TRP A 97 -4.56 10.50 14.20
CA TRP A 97 -3.86 10.21 15.46
C TRP A 97 -4.64 9.31 16.42
N GLY A 98 -5.82 9.76 16.87
CA GLY A 98 -6.63 9.00 17.82
C GLY A 98 -7.16 7.67 17.28
N GLY A 99 -7.36 7.56 15.97
CA GLY A 99 -7.78 6.34 15.29
C GLY A 99 -6.75 5.22 15.41
N ASN A 100 -5.46 5.56 15.30
CA ASN A 100 -4.37 4.60 15.44
C ASN A 100 -4.23 4.09 16.88
N TYR A 101 -4.34 4.96 17.88
CA TYR A 101 -4.29 4.56 19.29
C TYR A 101 -5.43 3.63 19.71
N LYS A 102 -6.58 3.71 19.06
CA LYS A 102 -7.65 2.71 19.23
C LYS A 102 -7.16 1.30 18.89
N TRP A 103 -6.36 1.13 17.86
CA TRP A 103 -5.85 -0.18 17.44
C TRP A 103 -4.72 -0.68 18.35
N ILE A 104 -3.85 0.22 18.83
CA ILE A 104 -2.86 -0.11 19.86
C ILE A 104 -3.56 -0.61 21.13
N ARG A 105 -4.58 0.13 21.61
CA ARG A 105 -5.36 -0.32 22.77
C ARG A 105 -5.97 -1.71 22.56
N ARG A 106 -6.52 -1.98 21.36
CA ARG A 106 -7.09 -3.31 21.03
C ARG A 106 -6.01 -4.40 21.03
N ALA A 107 -4.83 -4.13 20.50
CA ALA A 107 -3.72 -5.08 20.52
C ALA A 107 -3.25 -5.34 21.96
N ASN A 108 -3.11 -4.30 22.79
CA ASN A 108 -2.76 -4.43 24.19
C ASN A 108 -3.83 -5.19 25.00
N ILE A 109 -5.13 -4.97 24.72
CA ILE A 109 -6.20 -5.80 25.31
C ILE A 109 -6.01 -7.27 24.93
N MET A 110 -5.69 -7.58 23.67
CA MET A 110 -5.46 -8.96 23.24
C MET A 110 -4.26 -9.58 23.98
N VAL A 111 -3.13 -8.87 24.10
CA VAL A 111 -1.96 -9.29 24.89
C VAL A 111 -2.34 -9.57 26.34
N ASP A 112 -2.97 -8.60 26.99
CA ASP A 112 -3.36 -8.70 28.39
C ASP A 112 -4.33 -9.86 28.65
N ARG A 113 -5.35 -10.05 27.81
CA ARG A 113 -6.34 -11.11 27.98
C ARG A 113 -5.80 -12.50 27.69
N ILE A 114 -4.88 -12.64 26.74
CA ILE A 114 -4.19 -13.91 26.50
C ILE A 114 -3.37 -14.29 27.72
N ASP A 115 -2.63 -13.36 28.31
CA ASP A 115 -1.80 -13.65 29.48
C ASP A 115 -2.62 -13.85 30.76
N SER A 116 -3.59 -12.97 31.03
CA SER A 116 -4.32 -12.97 32.32
C SER A 116 -5.48 -13.96 32.38
N ARG A 117 -6.10 -14.33 31.23
CA ARG A 117 -7.33 -15.17 31.22
C ARG A 117 -7.21 -16.44 30.41
N MET A 118 -6.41 -16.44 29.35
CA MET A 118 -6.36 -17.57 28.43
C MET A 118 -5.17 -18.50 28.69
N LYS A 119 -4.23 -18.12 29.52
CA LYS A 119 -3.00 -18.87 29.79
C LYS A 119 -3.23 -20.30 30.27
N ASP A 120 -4.23 -20.49 31.15
CA ASP A 120 -4.57 -21.80 31.68
C ASP A 120 -5.59 -22.57 30.80
N ILE A 121 -6.15 -21.92 29.77
CA ILE A 121 -7.15 -22.50 28.84
C ILE A 121 -6.50 -22.97 27.55
N LEU A 122 -5.54 -22.21 27.04
CA LEU A 122 -4.82 -22.51 25.80
C LEU A 122 -3.70 -23.53 26.06
N SER A 123 -3.46 -24.38 25.10
CA SER A 123 -2.19 -25.14 25.06
C SER A 123 -1.00 -24.18 24.94
N VAL A 124 0.20 -24.64 25.29
CA VAL A 124 1.43 -23.85 25.19
C VAL A 124 1.66 -23.34 23.77
N GLU A 125 1.36 -24.16 22.77
CA GLU A 125 1.47 -23.77 21.36
C GLU A 125 0.46 -22.70 20.97
N GLU A 126 -0.80 -22.86 21.35
CA GLU A 126 -1.85 -21.88 21.10
C GLU A 126 -1.57 -20.55 21.82
N TYR A 127 -1.16 -20.60 23.07
CA TYR A 127 -0.75 -19.41 23.83
C TYR A 127 0.36 -18.64 23.08
N SER A 128 1.42 -19.35 22.69
CA SER A 128 2.56 -18.75 21.96
C SER A 128 2.13 -18.17 20.63
N HIS A 129 1.29 -18.86 19.87
CA HIS A 129 0.75 -18.42 18.60
C HIS A 129 -0.09 -17.15 18.73
N TRP A 130 -1.08 -17.13 19.62
CA TRP A 130 -1.98 -15.99 19.77
C TRP A 130 -1.29 -14.79 20.40
N MET A 131 -0.36 -15.00 21.32
CA MET A 131 0.49 -13.96 21.86
C MET A 131 1.38 -13.36 20.74
N GLY A 132 1.93 -14.21 19.87
CA GLY A 132 2.69 -13.78 18.71
C GLY A 132 1.88 -12.90 17.76
N ILE A 133 0.63 -13.26 17.49
CA ILE A 133 -0.29 -12.45 16.66
C ILE A 133 -0.63 -11.12 17.34
N ALA A 134 -0.92 -11.13 18.64
CA ALA A 134 -1.24 -9.91 19.40
C ALA A 134 -0.08 -8.91 19.39
N ARG A 135 1.14 -9.41 19.62
CA ARG A 135 2.38 -8.61 19.56
C ARG A 135 2.67 -8.13 18.12
N LEU A 136 2.42 -8.97 17.10
CA LEU A 136 2.52 -8.55 15.70
C LEU A 136 1.61 -7.36 15.41
N TYR A 137 0.35 -7.39 15.84
CA TYR A 137 -0.58 -6.27 15.63
C TYR A 137 -0.12 -5.00 16.33
N ARG A 138 0.38 -5.11 17.57
CA ARG A 138 0.95 -3.96 18.28
C ARG A 138 2.14 -3.37 17.55
N GLY A 139 3.08 -4.20 17.15
CA GLY A 139 4.26 -3.79 16.40
C GLY A 139 3.90 -3.14 15.05
N LEU A 140 2.95 -3.71 14.30
CA LEU A 140 2.48 -3.14 13.02
C LEU A 140 1.87 -1.74 13.22
N GLU A 141 1.07 -1.54 14.27
CA GLU A 141 0.44 -0.24 14.49
C GLU A 141 1.44 0.82 14.92
N PHE A 142 2.39 0.48 15.79
CA PHE A 142 3.47 1.41 16.14
C PHE A 142 4.37 1.71 14.94
N ALA A 143 4.72 0.72 14.11
CA ALA A 143 5.47 0.95 12.88
C ALA A 143 4.73 1.92 11.94
N ARG A 144 3.40 1.80 11.80
CA ARG A 144 2.56 2.76 11.03
C ARG A 144 2.58 4.15 11.64
N LEU A 145 2.42 4.26 12.96
CA LEU A 145 2.44 5.53 13.67
C LEU A 145 3.76 6.28 13.49
N VAL A 146 4.89 5.62 13.74
CA VAL A 146 6.20 6.27 13.61
C VAL A 146 6.54 6.63 12.17
N ASN A 147 6.07 5.86 11.17
CA ASN A 147 6.19 6.23 9.77
C ASN A 147 5.30 7.41 9.36
N THR A 148 4.27 7.70 10.14
CA THR A 148 3.36 8.83 9.90
C THR A 148 3.80 10.08 10.65
N TYR A 149 4.15 9.94 11.94
CA TYR A 149 4.31 11.08 12.85
C TYR A 149 5.74 11.24 13.44
N GLY A 150 6.65 10.29 13.21
CA GLY A 150 7.95 10.24 13.88
C GLY A 150 7.82 9.72 15.31
N ASP A 151 8.25 10.49 16.30
CA ASP A 151 8.07 10.16 17.72
C ASP A 151 6.59 10.05 18.08
N VAL A 152 6.23 9.16 18.99
CA VAL A 152 4.83 8.93 19.41
C VAL A 152 4.76 8.43 20.85
N PRO A 153 3.72 8.73 21.65
CA PRO A 153 3.52 8.08 22.94
C PRO A 153 3.48 6.55 22.81
N TYR A 154 4.31 5.86 23.55
CA TYR A 154 4.39 4.39 23.52
C TYR A 154 3.61 3.77 24.68
N TYR A 155 2.76 2.78 24.37
CA TYR A 155 1.95 2.04 25.34
C TYR A 155 2.07 0.53 25.08
N ASP A 156 2.63 -0.20 26.03
CA ASP A 156 2.74 -1.67 26.00
C ASP A 156 1.63 -2.37 26.80
N HIS A 157 0.72 -1.62 27.41
CA HIS A 157 -0.36 -2.08 28.28
C HIS A 157 -1.68 -1.36 28.00
N VAL A 158 -2.74 -1.80 28.68
CA VAL A 158 -4.06 -1.18 28.60
C VAL A 158 -4.13 0.02 29.54
N VAL A 159 -4.04 1.23 28.98
CA VAL A 159 -4.14 2.48 29.73
C VAL A 159 -5.51 2.61 30.38
N LYS A 160 -5.54 2.92 31.66
CA LYS A 160 -6.78 3.19 32.42
C LYS A 160 -7.22 4.63 32.18
N THR A 161 -8.52 4.85 31.98
CA THR A 161 -9.09 6.19 31.76
C THR A 161 -8.96 7.11 32.97
N SER A 162 -8.74 6.55 34.18
CA SER A 162 -8.47 7.30 35.41
C SER A 162 -7.01 7.71 35.59
N ASP A 163 -6.10 7.11 34.84
CA ASP A 163 -4.67 7.44 34.90
C ASP A 163 -4.37 8.49 33.83
N LEU A 164 -4.55 9.75 34.18
CA LEU A 164 -4.39 10.86 33.25
C LEU A 164 -2.93 11.10 32.88
N GLU A 165 -1.99 10.83 33.78
CA GLU A 165 -0.56 11.01 33.54
C GLU A 165 -0.07 10.05 32.45
N ASP A 166 -0.46 8.76 32.53
CA ASP A 166 -0.13 7.78 31.50
C ASP A 166 -0.92 8.05 30.21
N LEU A 167 -2.20 8.43 30.31
CA LEU A 167 -3.06 8.70 29.15
C LEU A 167 -2.59 9.87 28.30
N TYR A 168 -2.04 10.92 28.92
CA TYR A 168 -1.62 12.17 28.29
C TYR A 168 -0.12 12.36 28.30
N LYS A 169 0.67 11.29 28.31
CA LYS A 169 2.13 11.39 28.22
C LYS A 169 2.60 11.92 26.87
N ASP A 170 3.70 12.63 26.88
CA ASP A 170 4.33 13.17 25.67
C ASP A 170 4.95 12.04 24.82
N ARG A 171 5.52 12.40 23.70
CA ARG A 171 6.06 11.48 22.68
C ARG A 171 7.32 10.79 23.17
N THR A 172 7.42 9.50 22.93
CA THR A 172 8.61 8.66 23.07
C THR A 172 9.42 8.75 21.78
N PRO A 173 10.74 8.88 21.84
CA PRO A 173 11.61 8.89 20.66
C PRO A 173 11.38 7.68 19.76
N ARG A 174 11.37 7.89 18.42
CA ARG A 174 11.12 6.86 17.41
C ARG A 174 11.97 5.61 17.61
N ASN A 175 13.26 5.75 17.84
CA ASN A 175 14.16 4.61 18.01
C ASN A 175 13.81 3.76 19.24
N GLU A 176 13.37 4.36 20.34
CA GLU A 176 12.92 3.62 21.52
C GLU A 176 11.60 2.88 21.24
N VAL A 177 10.64 3.52 20.56
CA VAL A 177 9.41 2.86 20.12
C VAL A 177 9.73 1.68 19.21
N MET A 178 10.64 1.86 18.24
CA MET A 178 10.99 0.84 17.29
C MET A 178 11.85 -0.28 17.87
N ASP A 179 12.59 -0.06 18.95
CA ASP A 179 13.25 -1.15 19.70
C ASP A 179 12.21 -2.10 20.31
N ASN A 180 11.13 -1.57 20.87
CA ASN A 180 10.01 -2.40 21.36
C ASN A 180 9.27 -3.10 20.21
N VAL A 181 9.12 -2.45 19.06
CA VAL A 181 8.53 -3.07 17.85
C VAL A 181 9.43 -4.21 17.34
N TYR A 182 10.73 -4.04 17.40
CA TYR A 182 11.68 -5.09 17.06
C TYR A 182 11.46 -6.35 17.91
N ASP A 183 11.34 -6.20 19.22
CA ASP A 183 11.10 -7.31 20.15
C ASP A 183 9.73 -7.97 19.89
N ASP A 184 8.70 -7.19 19.54
CA ASP A 184 7.40 -7.72 19.13
C ASP A 184 7.48 -8.53 17.84
N PHE A 185 8.25 -8.07 16.87
CA PHE A 185 8.45 -8.76 15.59
C PHE A 185 9.28 -10.03 15.75
N GLU A 186 10.36 -10.01 16.52
CA GLU A 186 11.14 -11.22 16.81
C GLU A 186 10.30 -12.28 17.51
N TYR A 187 9.51 -11.87 18.52
CA TYR A 187 8.62 -12.80 19.20
C TYR A 187 7.59 -13.40 18.23
N ALA A 188 6.99 -12.59 17.35
CA ALA A 188 6.03 -13.05 16.35
C ALA A 188 6.65 -14.07 15.39
N LEU A 189 7.85 -13.80 14.86
CA LEU A 189 8.55 -14.70 13.95
C LEU A 189 8.92 -16.04 14.61
N ALA A 190 9.25 -16.02 15.90
CA ALA A 190 9.59 -17.23 16.65
C ALA A 190 8.37 -18.09 16.99
N ASN A 191 7.22 -17.47 17.32
CA ASN A 191 6.13 -18.13 18.04
C ASN A 191 4.85 -18.34 17.23
N ILE A 192 4.59 -17.56 16.17
CA ILE A 192 3.44 -17.80 15.31
C ILE A 192 3.61 -19.12 14.59
N ARG A 193 2.58 -19.97 14.56
CA ARG A 193 2.62 -21.30 13.91
C ARG A 193 2.84 -21.17 12.40
N LEU A 194 3.48 -22.17 11.79
CA LEU A 194 3.77 -22.19 10.35
C LEU A 194 2.52 -22.33 9.47
N ASN A 195 1.49 -22.98 9.97
CA ASN A 195 0.25 -23.18 9.22
C ASN A 195 -0.96 -22.92 10.11
N ASP A 196 -1.79 -21.99 9.69
CA ASP A 196 -3.07 -21.66 10.35
C ASP A 196 -4.22 -21.52 9.35
N GLY A 197 -4.08 -22.15 8.17
CA GLY A 197 -4.99 -22.04 7.04
C GLY A 197 -4.58 -20.94 6.05
N ALA A 198 -5.13 -21.02 4.85
CA ALA A 198 -4.66 -20.25 3.69
C ALA A 198 -4.99 -18.75 3.72
N GLN A 199 -5.97 -18.34 4.53
CA GLN A 199 -6.44 -16.94 4.64
C GLN A 199 -6.25 -16.36 6.05
N ASN A 200 -5.46 -17.04 6.88
CA ASN A 200 -5.19 -16.61 8.24
C ASN A 200 -3.71 -16.23 8.40
N ILE A 201 -3.44 -15.40 9.42
CA ILE A 201 -2.07 -15.07 9.80
C ILE A 201 -1.37 -16.34 10.29
N ASN A 202 -0.31 -16.68 9.60
CA ASN A 202 0.66 -17.72 9.95
C ASN A 202 2.07 -17.09 9.95
N ARG A 203 3.10 -17.89 10.25
CA ARG A 203 4.47 -17.35 10.33
C ARG A 203 4.95 -16.73 9.03
N TYR A 204 4.54 -17.24 7.87
CA TYR A 204 4.95 -16.68 6.58
C TYR A 204 4.29 -15.32 6.32
N VAL A 205 3.02 -15.17 6.72
CA VAL A 205 2.33 -13.87 6.68
C VAL A 205 3.01 -12.87 7.60
N ALA A 206 3.32 -13.28 8.83
CA ALA A 206 4.06 -12.44 9.78
C ALA A 206 5.43 -12.04 9.21
N ALA A 207 6.19 -13.00 8.65
CA ALA A 207 7.50 -12.76 8.07
C ALA A 207 7.44 -11.79 6.87
N ALA A 208 6.46 -11.91 5.99
CA ALA A 208 6.26 -10.98 4.89
C ALA A 208 6.00 -9.53 5.40
N LEU A 209 5.17 -9.38 6.43
CA LEU A 209 4.90 -8.07 7.06
C LEU A 209 6.13 -7.52 7.76
N VAL A 210 6.84 -8.35 8.52
CA VAL A 210 8.07 -7.94 9.22
C VAL A 210 9.15 -7.54 8.21
N SER A 211 9.31 -8.27 7.10
CA SER A 211 10.28 -7.90 6.05
C SER A 211 10.02 -6.51 5.49
N ARG A 212 8.75 -6.14 5.30
CA ARG A 212 8.32 -4.81 4.85
C ARG A 212 8.66 -3.72 5.86
N TRP A 213 8.17 -3.87 7.09
CA TRP A 213 8.28 -2.83 8.09
C TRP A 213 9.69 -2.67 8.65
N ALA A 214 10.46 -3.76 8.73
CA ALA A 214 11.87 -3.70 9.07
C ALA A 214 12.71 -3.01 7.98
N LEU A 215 12.47 -3.31 6.69
CA LEU A 215 13.09 -2.59 5.59
C LEU A 215 12.79 -1.08 5.66
N TYR A 216 11.53 -0.72 5.96
CA TYR A 216 11.12 0.68 6.05
C TYR A 216 11.86 1.38 7.19
N GLU A 217 11.89 0.79 8.38
CA GLU A 217 12.59 1.38 9.53
C GLU A 217 14.09 1.48 9.30
N GLY A 218 14.73 0.43 8.77
CA GLY A 218 16.15 0.49 8.40
C GLY A 218 16.47 1.67 7.48
N SER A 219 15.59 1.94 6.50
CA SER A 219 15.73 3.10 5.61
C SER A 219 15.59 4.43 6.34
N TRP A 220 14.60 4.58 7.23
CA TRP A 220 14.45 5.79 8.05
C TRP A 220 15.67 6.04 8.91
N GLN A 221 16.18 5.03 9.59
CA GLN A 221 17.37 5.12 10.44
C GLN A 221 18.61 5.51 9.62
N LYS A 222 18.74 5.00 8.40
CA LYS A 222 19.85 5.35 7.51
C LYS A 222 19.74 6.76 6.96
N TYR A 223 18.63 7.11 6.33
CA TYR A 223 18.51 8.30 5.49
C TYR A 223 18.11 9.58 6.25
N TYR A 224 17.44 9.45 7.40
CA TYR A 224 17.00 10.60 8.20
C TYR A 224 17.80 10.78 9.47
N TYR A 225 18.00 9.69 10.20
CA TYR A 225 18.64 9.74 11.51
C TYR A 225 20.15 9.54 11.44
N ASN A 226 20.68 9.15 10.28
CA ASN A 226 22.09 8.82 10.07
C ASN A 226 22.62 7.89 11.18
N ASN A 227 21.82 6.86 11.51
CA ASN A 227 22.09 5.88 12.55
C ASN A 227 22.39 4.50 11.93
N PRO A 228 23.65 4.24 11.52
CA PRO A 228 24.00 3.01 10.83
C PRO A 228 23.81 1.75 11.69
N SER A 229 23.92 1.85 13.02
CA SER A 229 23.71 0.74 13.92
C SER A 229 22.25 0.26 13.92
N GLN A 230 21.31 1.18 14.11
CA GLN A 230 19.88 0.88 14.05
C GLN A 230 19.44 0.47 12.63
N ALA A 231 19.96 1.14 11.61
CA ALA A 231 19.71 0.75 10.22
C ALA A 231 20.12 -0.70 9.96
N THR A 232 21.34 -1.08 10.37
CA THR A 232 21.86 -2.46 10.24
C THR A 232 20.99 -3.47 10.99
N LYS A 233 20.55 -3.14 12.22
CA LYS A 233 19.66 -3.98 13.04
C LYS A 233 18.37 -4.31 12.27
N PHE A 234 17.69 -3.30 11.73
CA PHE A 234 16.42 -3.48 11.04
C PHE A 234 16.56 -4.10 9.64
N PHE A 235 17.62 -3.76 8.89
CA PHE A 235 17.86 -4.43 7.61
C PHE A 235 18.17 -5.93 7.80
N ASN A 236 18.92 -6.30 8.85
CA ASN A 236 19.15 -7.71 9.18
C ASN A 236 17.83 -8.42 9.54
N LEU A 237 16.93 -7.77 10.28
CA LEU A 237 15.61 -8.33 10.57
C LEU A 237 14.79 -8.52 9.28
N ALA A 238 14.85 -7.57 8.34
CA ALA A 238 14.20 -7.69 7.05
C ALA A 238 14.72 -8.87 6.23
N VAL A 239 16.05 -9.09 6.23
CA VAL A 239 16.68 -10.26 5.59
C VAL A 239 16.23 -11.54 6.28
N ALA A 240 16.33 -11.64 7.60
CA ALA A 240 15.94 -12.83 8.35
C ALA A 240 14.46 -13.20 8.16
N ALA A 241 13.59 -12.22 8.14
CA ALA A 241 12.16 -12.41 7.84
C ALA A 241 11.95 -12.90 6.40
N GLY A 242 12.66 -12.33 5.43
CA GLY A 242 12.66 -12.80 4.04
C GLY A 242 13.12 -14.25 3.91
N ASP A 243 14.20 -14.62 4.60
CA ASP A 243 14.74 -16.00 4.62
C ASP A 243 13.73 -17.02 5.12
N ILE A 244 12.91 -16.70 6.13
CA ILE A 244 11.82 -17.58 6.61
C ILE A 244 10.86 -17.95 5.47
N VAL A 245 10.50 -16.99 4.63
CA VAL A 245 9.58 -17.22 3.51
C VAL A 245 10.29 -17.94 2.37
N MET A 246 11.47 -17.45 1.95
CA MET A 246 12.21 -17.94 0.79
C MET A 246 12.69 -19.38 0.98
N ASN A 247 13.24 -19.71 2.16
CA ASN A 247 13.76 -21.03 2.46
C ASN A 247 12.66 -22.07 2.77
N SER A 248 11.39 -21.65 2.82
CA SER A 248 10.27 -22.57 3.06
C SER A 248 10.02 -23.55 1.90
N GLY A 249 10.43 -23.21 0.69
CA GLY A 249 10.12 -23.94 -0.54
C GLY A 249 8.65 -23.92 -0.94
N ARG A 250 7.80 -23.16 -0.23
CA ARG A 250 6.34 -23.12 -0.45
C ARG A 250 5.92 -22.12 -1.53
N PHE A 251 6.71 -21.07 -1.71
CA PHE A 251 6.39 -19.93 -2.58
C PHE A 251 7.31 -19.88 -3.79
N ASP A 252 6.76 -19.42 -4.91
CA ASP A 252 7.48 -19.24 -6.17
C ASP A 252 6.74 -18.26 -7.07
N ILE A 253 7.36 -17.84 -8.18
CA ILE A 253 6.77 -17.01 -9.22
C ILE A 253 6.26 -17.90 -10.35
N THR A 254 4.97 -18.19 -10.38
CA THR A 254 4.39 -19.24 -11.25
C THR A 254 3.28 -18.76 -12.16
N LEU A 255 2.63 -17.64 -11.83
CA LEU A 255 1.56 -17.07 -12.65
C LEU A 255 2.08 -15.95 -13.54
N ASP A 256 1.52 -15.79 -14.74
CA ASP A 256 1.68 -14.55 -15.46
C ASP A 256 1.09 -13.39 -14.65
N PHE A 257 1.67 -12.20 -14.86
CA PHE A 257 1.42 -11.08 -13.95
C PHE A 257 -0.06 -10.66 -13.89
N ARG A 258 -0.79 -10.80 -15.00
CA ARG A 258 -2.18 -10.39 -15.05
C ARG A 258 -3.14 -11.45 -14.50
N SER A 259 -2.82 -12.74 -14.67
CA SER A 259 -3.56 -13.83 -14.05
C SER A 259 -3.47 -13.80 -12.53
N LEU A 260 -2.33 -13.33 -11.98
CA LEU A 260 -2.17 -13.15 -10.54
C LEU A 260 -3.25 -12.23 -9.94
N PHE A 261 -3.58 -11.13 -10.62
CA PHE A 261 -4.58 -10.16 -10.15
C PHE A 261 -5.99 -10.39 -10.69
N GLY A 262 -6.13 -11.19 -11.74
CA GLY A 262 -7.41 -11.45 -12.41
C GLY A 262 -8.08 -12.78 -12.03
N SER A 263 -7.42 -13.65 -11.26
CA SER A 263 -7.96 -14.96 -10.89
C SER A 263 -8.99 -14.85 -9.76
N LYS A 264 -10.07 -15.64 -9.85
CA LYS A 264 -11.06 -15.74 -8.76
C LYS A 264 -10.59 -16.60 -7.59
N ASP A 265 -9.72 -17.55 -7.85
CA ASP A 265 -9.16 -18.44 -6.83
C ASP A 265 -7.62 -18.42 -6.89
N LEU A 266 -7.03 -18.00 -5.80
CA LEU A 266 -5.59 -17.94 -5.60
C LEU A 266 -5.07 -19.03 -4.63
N SER A 267 -5.92 -19.98 -4.24
CA SER A 267 -5.60 -20.98 -3.21
C SER A 267 -4.43 -21.90 -3.59
N SER A 268 -4.25 -22.16 -4.88
CA SER A 268 -3.15 -22.98 -5.41
C SER A 268 -1.95 -22.17 -5.88
N SER A 269 -2.02 -20.84 -5.83
CA SER A 269 -0.95 -19.97 -6.31
C SER A 269 0.23 -19.94 -5.35
N LYS A 270 1.42 -20.25 -5.85
CA LYS A 270 2.68 -20.07 -5.11
C LYS A 270 3.16 -18.63 -5.05
N ASP A 271 2.62 -17.74 -5.89
CA ASP A 271 2.93 -16.31 -5.90
C ASP A 271 2.39 -15.55 -4.69
N VAL A 272 1.45 -16.15 -3.95
CA VAL A 272 0.68 -15.46 -2.91
C VAL A 272 0.90 -16.07 -1.53
N ILE A 273 1.23 -15.22 -0.56
CA ILE A 273 1.44 -15.59 0.84
C ILE A 273 0.14 -15.46 1.63
N LEU A 274 -0.60 -14.38 1.36
CA LEU A 274 -1.94 -14.14 1.89
C LEU A 274 -2.83 -13.60 0.77
N TYR A 275 -4.04 -14.15 0.63
CA TYR A 275 -5.03 -13.65 -0.32
C TYR A 275 -6.41 -13.51 0.31
N ARG A 276 -7.22 -12.64 -0.27
CA ARG A 276 -8.64 -12.53 0.04
C ARG A 276 -9.46 -13.24 -1.03
N LYS A 277 -10.31 -14.19 -0.62
CA LYS A 277 -11.31 -14.82 -1.46
C LYS A 277 -12.63 -14.08 -1.31
N TYR A 278 -13.35 -13.88 -2.41
CA TYR A 278 -14.67 -13.27 -2.45
C TYR A 278 -15.74 -14.31 -2.78
N ASP A 279 -16.96 -14.07 -2.32
CA ASP A 279 -18.08 -15.00 -2.44
C ASP A 279 -19.39 -14.22 -2.62
N ALA A 280 -20.01 -14.35 -3.80
CA ALA A 280 -21.26 -13.68 -4.12
C ALA A 280 -22.44 -14.19 -3.27
N ALA A 281 -22.43 -15.48 -2.89
CA ALA A 281 -23.51 -16.05 -2.09
C ALA A 281 -23.54 -15.47 -0.68
N GLN A 282 -22.39 -15.01 -0.19
CA GLN A 282 -22.26 -14.32 1.10
C GLN A 282 -22.32 -12.80 0.99
N GLY A 283 -22.54 -12.24 -0.19
CA GLY A 283 -22.52 -10.80 -0.44
C GLY A 283 -21.14 -10.16 -0.30
N VAL A 284 -20.07 -10.96 -0.31
CA VAL A 284 -18.68 -10.49 -0.18
C VAL A 284 -18.10 -10.31 -1.58
N THR A 285 -18.21 -9.10 -2.10
CA THR A 285 -17.78 -8.70 -3.46
C THR A 285 -17.07 -7.36 -3.41
N HIS A 286 -16.48 -6.91 -4.52
CA HIS A 286 -15.75 -5.64 -4.60
C HIS A 286 -15.91 -4.92 -5.95
N CYS A 287 -15.38 -3.70 -6.05
CA CYS A 287 -15.54 -2.79 -7.19
C CYS A 287 -14.27 -2.61 -8.04
N VAL A 288 -13.20 -3.37 -7.80
CA VAL A 288 -11.89 -3.16 -8.46
C VAL A 288 -12.00 -3.19 -9.98
N ALA A 289 -12.77 -4.13 -10.55
CA ALA A 289 -12.96 -4.19 -12.00
C ALA A 289 -13.73 -2.99 -12.53
N SER A 290 -14.76 -2.51 -11.84
CA SER A 290 -15.52 -1.32 -12.24
C SER A 290 -14.62 -0.08 -12.28
N TYR A 291 -13.81 0.14 -11.25
CA TYR A 291 -12.88 1.26 -11.18
C TYR A 291 -11.73 1.14 -12.19
N SER A 292 -11.23 -0.05 -12.44
CA SER A 292 -10.19 -0.30 -13.44
C SER A 292 -10.74 -0.41 -14.84
N ASN A 293 -12.05 -0.60 -15.01
CA ASN A 293 -12.61 -0.97 -16.30
C ASN A 293 -13.37 0.20 -16.93
N VAL A 294 -14.60 0.43 -16.63
CA VAL A 294 -15.41 1.08 -17.62
C VAL A 294 -16.48 1.96 -17.06
N SER A 295 -17.13 1.47 -16.04
CA SER A 295 -18.30 2.12 -15.51
C SER A 295 -17.91 3.39 -14.76
N GLU A 296 -16.74 3.36 -14.12
CA GLU A 296 -16.24 4.43 -13.26
C GLU A 296 -14.97 5.05 -13.87
N SER A 297 -15.15 5.88 -14.87
CA SER A 297 -14.04 6.61 -15.47
C SER A 297 -13.33 7.49 -14.42
N ARG A 298 -12.21 7.02 -13.89
CA ARG A 298 -11.38 7.80 -12.98
C ARG A 298 -10.51 8.77 -13.76
N SER A 299 -10.34 9.96 -13.20
CA SER A 299 -9.53 11.01 -13.80
C SER A 299 -8.03 10.88 -13.52
N VAL A 300 -7.58 9.69 -13.16
CA VAL A 300 -6.17 9.38 -12.88
C VAL A 300 -5.68 8.24 -13.78
N GLY A 301 -4.43 8.32 -14.18
CA GLY A 301 -3.77 7.28 -14.97
C GLY A 301 -2.25 7.38 -14.88
N PRO A 302 -1.49 6.43 -15.46
CA PRO A 302 -0.05 6.47 -15.45
C PRO A 302 0.48 7.71 -16.17
N ASN A 303 1.50 8.32 -15.58
CA ASN A 303 2.21 9.42 -16.21
C ASN A 303 3.42 8.94 -17.03
N LEU A 304 4.03 9.85 -17.79
CA LEU A 304 5.18 9.54 -18.62
C LEU A 304 6.41 9.13 -17.81
N SER A 305 6.56 9.63 -16.58
CA SER A 305 7.65 9.23 -15.68
C SER A 305 7.57 7.73 -15.34
N LEU A 306 6.37 7.20 -15.04
CA LEU A 306 6.17 5.77 -14.84
C LEU A 306 6.43 4.99 -16.14
N ILE A 307 5.90 5.45 -17.27
CA ILE A 307 6.11 4.80 -18.59
C ILE A 307 7.59 4.65 -18.90
N LYS A 308 8.38 5.70 -18.68
CA LYS A 308 9.84 5.73 -18.89
C LYS A 308 10.60 4.83 -17.90
N SER A 309 10.05 4.55 -16.72
CA SER A 309 10.71 3.72 -15.72
C SER A 309 10.75 2.23 -16.07
N PHE A 310 9.89 1.77 -16.98
CA PHE A 310 9.93 0.39 -17.46
C PHE A 310 11.18 0.18 -18.32
N VAL A 311 12.06 -0.71 -17.85
CA VAL A 311 13.27 -1.08 -18.63
C VAL A 311 12.89 -1.74 -19.94
N CYS A 312 13.78 -1.66 -20.92
CA CYS A 312 13.63 -2.40 -22.17
C CYS A 312 13.92 -3.90 -21.97
N VAL A 313 13.54 -4.74 -22.93
CA VAL A 313 13.74 -6.19 -22.85
C VAL A 313 15.20 -6.61 -22.70
N ASP A 314 16.16 -5.76 -23.04
CA ASP A 314 17.59 -5.96 -22.77
C ASP A 314 18.01 -5.57 -21.32
N GLY A 315 17.06 -5.19 -20.47
CA GLY A 315 17.27 -4.81 -19.07
C GLY A 315 17.80 -3.40 -18.85
N LYS A 316 17.95 -2.59 -19.91
CA LYS A 316 18.45 -1.22 -19.85
C LYS A 316 17.31 -0.20 -19.89
N ASP A 317 17.59 1.04 -19.47
CA ASP A 317 16.67 2.15 -19.69
C ASP A 317 16.50 2.46 -21.19
N TRP A 318 15.41 3.18 -21.52
CA TRP A 318 15.06 3.48 -22.91
C TRP A 318 16.11 4.34 -23.65
N GLN A 319 16.96 5.10 -22.95
CA GLN A 319 17.96 6.00 -23.53
C GLN A 319 19.20 5.23 -23.99
N THR A 320 19.61 4.22 -23.22
CA THR A 320 20.83 3.42 -23.42
C THR A 320 20.56 2.04 -24.03
N SER A 321 19.29 1.64 -24.14
CA SER A 321 18.90 0.36 -24.73
C SER A 321 19.31 0.26 -26.20
N SER A 322 19.77 -0.95 -26.57
CA SER A 322 20.06 -1.33 -27.96
C SER A 322 18.88 -1.99 -28.68
N VAL A 323 17.75 -2.14 -28.00
CA VAL A 323 16.54 -2.71 -28.60
C VAL A 323 16.01 -1.78 -29.68
N GLU A 324 15.73 -2.34 -30.85
CA GLU A 324 15.16 -1.59 -31.96
C GLU A 324 13.84 -0.93 -31.54
N ASN A 325 13.67 0.34 -31.91
CA ASN A 325 12.51 1.17 -31.53
C ASN A 325 12.35 1.41 -30.02
N SER A 326 13.38 1.21 -29.20
CA SER A 326 13.34 1.50 -27.75
C SER A 326 13.00 2.96 -27.42
N LYS A 327 13.30 3.90 -28.35
CA LYS A 327 13.03 5.33 -28.25
C LYS A 327 11.70 5.76 -28.85
N ASP A 328 10.95 4.84 -29.46
CA ASP A 328 9.60 5.07 -29.96
C ASP A 328 8.58 4.75 -28.86
N PHE A 329 7.91 5.80 -28.40
CA PHE A 329 6.91 5.72 -27.33
C PHE A 329 5.49 5.41 -27.83
N SER A 330 5.31 5.03 -29.11
CA SER A 330 4.02 4.48 -29.55
C SER A 330 3.68 3.25 -28.74
N LEU A 331 2.41 3.07 -28.39
CA LEU A 331 1.98 1.99 -27.51
C LEU A 331 2.30 0.61 -28.09
N ALA A 332 2.21 0.47 -29.42
CA ALA A 332 2.58 -0.75 -30.14
C ALA A 332 4.07 -1.13 -29.96
N ASN A 333 4.98 -0.15 -29.88
CA ASN A 333 6.40 -0.39 -29.64
C ASN A 333 6.71 -0.54 -28.14
N LEU A 334 6.07 0.23 -27.28
CA LEU A 334 6.23 0.05 -25.82
C LEU A 334 5.91 -1.38 -25.38
N ILE A 335 4.82 -1.97 -25.90
CA ILE A 335 4.44 -3.35 -25.58
C ILE A 335 5.53 -4.37 -25.95
N LYS A 336 6.22 -4.17 -27.07
CA LYS A 336 7.23 -5.09 -27.58
C LYS A 336 8.62 -4.86 -26.98
N THR A 337 8.92 -3.61 -26.64
CA THR A 337 10.27 -3.19 -26.27
C THR A 337 10.48 -3.07 -24.76
N ARG A 338 9.42 -2.98 -23.98
CA ARG A 338 9.49 -2.82 -22.51
C ARG A 338 9.35 -4.15 -21.79
N ASP A 339 9.73 -4.15 -20.51
CA ASP A 339 9.49 -5.24 -19.59
C ASP A 339 8.03 -5.73 -19.68
N SER A 340 7.84 -7.03 -19.60
CA SER A 340 6.54 -7.69 -19.81
C SER A 340 5.40 -7.19 -18.91
N ARG A 341 5.74 -6.63 -17.75
CA ARG A 341 4.78 -6.02 -16.82
C ARG A 341 4.12 -4.77 -17.39
N PHE A 342 4.72 -4.13 -18.41
CA PHE A 342 4.10 -3.02 -19.11
C PHE A 342 2.81 -3.47 -19.81
N GLU A 343 2.88 -4.50 -20.65
CA GLU A 343 1.70 -5.05 -21.34
C GLU A 343 0.67 -5.61 -20.35
N ALA A 344 1.15 -6.25 -19.29
CA ALA A 344 0.26 -6.81 -18.28
C ALA A 344 -0.46 -5.73 -17.44
N SER A 345 0.13 -4.54 -17.30
CA SER A 345 -0.43 -3.44 -16.51
C SER A 345 -1.31 -2.49 -17.32
N PHE A 346 -1.10 -2.39 -18.64
CA PHE A 346 -1.76 -1.40 -19.48
C PHE A 346 -2.45 -2.03 -20.69
N TYR A 347 -3.56 -1.41 -21.09
CA TYR A 347 -4.28 -1.83 -22.30
C TYR A 347 -3.47 -1.48 -23.54
N HIS A 348 -3.52 -2.33 -24.54
CA HIS A 348 -2.64 -2.28 -25.73
C HIS A 348 -3.03 -1.27 -26.80
N LYS A 349 -4.11 -0.51 -26.59
CA LYS A 349 -4.56 0.56 -27.49
C LYS A 349 -4.85 1.82 -26.68
N PRO A 350 -4.58 3.01 -27.22
CA PRO A 350 -5.04 4.25 -26.60
C PRO A 350 -6.56 4.21 -26.46
N THR A 351 -7.07 4.63 -25.30
CA THR A 351 -8.51 4.60 -25.05
C THR A 351 -8.95 5.72 -24.11
N VAL A 352 -10.12 6.31 -24.41
CA VAL A 352 -10.77 7.35 -23.62
C VAL A 352 -11.22 6.88 -22.23
N LYS A 353 -11.16 5.58 -21.93
CA LYS A 353 -11.50 5.07 -20.60
C LYS A 353 -10.62 5.66 -19.52
N SER A 354 -9.37 6.01 -19.84
CA SER A 354 -8.50 6.78 -18.98
C SER A 354 -8.30 8.18 -19.54
N LYS A 355 -9.17 9.11 -19.19
CA LYS A 355 -9.10 10.51 -19.66
C LYS A 355 -7.79 11.22 -19.30
N SER A 356 -7.08 10.70 -18.30
CA SER A 356 -5.86 11.34 -17.81
C SER A 356 -4.65 11.15 -18.70
N CYS A 357 -4.57 10.06 -19.46
CA CYS A 357 -3.34 9.75 -20.20
C CYS A 357 -3.53 8.92 -21.47
N TYR A 358 -4.73 8.51 -21.81
CA TYR A 358 -5.05 7.56 -22.90
C TYR A 358 -4.36 6.20 -22.76
N LEU A 359 -3.81 5.90 -21.60
CA LEU A 359 -3.23 4.60 -21.28
C LEU A 359 -4.00 3.98 -20.12
N TYR A 360 -4.74 2.93 -20.43
CA TYR A 360 -5.73 2.36 -19.53
C TYR A 360 -5.09 1.32 -18.60
N PRO A 361 -5.11 1.54 -17.25
CA PRO A 361 -4.60 0.58 -16.29
C PRO A 361 -5.50 -0.66 -16.21
N VAL A 362 -4.94 -1.83 -16.47
CA VAL A 362 -5.67 -3.11 -16.55
C VAL A 362 -5.11 -4.20 -15.64
N LYS A 363 -4.15 -3.86 -14.80
CA LYS A 363 -3.42 -4.79 -13.93
C LYS A 363 -4.35 -5.68 -13.09
N PHE A 364 -5.41 -5.10 -12.53
CA PHE A 364 -6.27 -5.77 -11.53
C PHE A 364 -7.49 -6.48 -12.11
N ILE A 365 -7.58 -6.63 -13.43
CA ILE A 365 -8.70 -7.28 -14.09
C ILE A 365 -8.21 -8.34 -15.07
N PRO A 366 -8.96 -9.47 -15.25
CA PRO A 366 -8.57 -10.49 -16.20
C PRO A 366 -8.64 -9.98 -17.64
N ARG A 367 -7.88 -10.60 -18.55
CA ARG A 367 -7.91 -10.26 -19.98
C ARG A 367 -9.30 -10.40 -20.57
N SER A 368 -10.07 -11.41 -20.14
CA SER A 368 -11.45 -11.64 -20.58
C SER A 368 -12.38 -10.46 -20.32
N ALA A 369 -12.17 -9.71 -19.24
CA ALA A 369 -12.99 -8.54 -18.88
C ALA A 369 -12.92 -7.40 -19.91
N LEU A 370 -11.93 -7.41 -20.81
CA LEU A 370 -11.71 -6.35 -21.79
C LEU A 370 -12.12 -6.71 -23.21
N LYS A 371 -12.58 -7.94 -23.46
CA LYS A 371 -12.97 -8.40 -24.81
C LYS A 371 -14.03 -7.50 -25.45
N TYR A 372 -14.90 -6.90 -24.65
CA TYR A 372 -15.91 -5.98 -25.18
C TYR A 372 -15.32 -4.73 -25.84
N LEU A 373 -14.10 -4.31 -25.49
CA LEU A 373 -13.40 -3.18 -26.11
C LEU A 373 -12.96 -3.48 -27.56
N GLU A 374 -12.89 -4.74 -27.94
CA GLU A 374 -12.56 -5.17 -29.31
C GLU A 374 -13.78 -5.17 -30.23
N VAL A 375 -14.98 -4.96 -29.68
CA VAL A 375 -16.24 -4.97 -30.43
C VAL A 375 -16.86 -3.59 -30.38
N LYS A 376 -17.19 -3.02 -31.55
CA LYS A 376 -17.87 -1.72 -31.63
C LYS A 376 -19.22 -1.77 -30.91
N GLY A 377 -19.41 -0.90 -29.92
CA GLY A 377 -20.62 -0.87 -29.09
C GLY A 377 -20.69 -2.00 -28.05
N GLY A 378 -19.63 -2.76 -27.85
CA GLY A 378 -19.54 -3.78 -26.82
C GLY A 378 -19.74 -3.23 -25.42
N ALA A 379 -20.30 -4.05 -24.52
CA ALA A 379 -20.49 -3.75 -23.11
C ALA A 379 -19.76 -4.76 -22.24
N PRO A 380 -19.26 -4.37 -21.07
CA PRO A 380 -18.62 -5.29 -20.15
C PRO A 380 -19.63 -6.29 -19.57
N ASP A 381 -19.16 -7.49 -19.25
CA ASP A 381 -19.95 -8.45 -18.49
C ASP A 381 -20.36 -7.86 -17.13
N VAL A 382 -21.54 -8.20 -16.65
CA VAL A 382 -22.11 -7.69 -15.39
C VAL A 382 -21.17 -7.93 -14.20
N GLU A 383 -20.46 -9.05 -14.19
CA GLU A 383 -19.48 -9.40 -13.17
C GLU A 383 -18.38 -8.33 -13.00
N TYR A 384 -18.01 -7.63 -14.07
CA TYR A 384 -16.96 -6.61 -14.06
C TYR A 384 -17.50 -5.18 -13.93
N THR A 385 -18.76 -5.05 -13.55
CA THR A 385 -19.42 -3.75 -13.34
C THR A 385 -19.86 -3.58 -11.89
N SER A 386 -20.00 -2.33 -11.44
CA SER A 386 -20.42 -1.99 -10.08
C SER A 386 -19.57 -2.73 -9.04
N VAL A 387 -20.20 -3.33 -8.05
CA VAL A 387 -19.58 -4.07 -6.94
C VAL A 387 -19.66 -5.60 -7.13
N ASN A 388 -19.79 -6.07 -8.35
CA ASN A 388 -20.04 -7.50 -8.61
C ASN A 388 -18.78 -8.35 -8.78
N ASN A 389 -17.59 -7.74 -8.67
CA ASN A 389 -16.36 -8.43 -8.98
C ASN A 389 -15.96 -9.42 -7.88
N LEU A 390 -15.46 -10.59 -8.31
CA LEU A 390 -15.10 -11.73 -7.48
C LEU A 390 -13.62 -12.13 -7.60
N ASN A 391 -12.80 -11.37 -8.33
CA ASN A 391 -11.37 -11.69 -8.43
C ASN A 391 -10.75 -11.70 -7.03
N GLY A 392 -10.02 -12.77 -6.70
CA GLY A 392 -9.26 -12.86 -5.46
C GLY A 392 -8.21 -11.75 -5.39
N TYR A 393 -8.01 -11.18 -4.21
CA TYR A 393 -7.00 -10.14 -4.03
C TYR A 393 -5.73 -10.72 -3.40
N PRO A 394 -4.56 -10.62 -4.06
CA PRO A 394 -3.28 -11.05 -3.51
C PRO A 394 -2.77 -10.02 -2.50
N VAL A 395 -3.08 -10.21 -1.22
CA VAL A 395 -2.81 -9.26 -0.12
C VAL A 395 -1.31 -9.12 0.15
N LEU A 396 -0.61 -10.26 0.22
CA LEU A 396 0.84 -10.32 0.36
C LEU A 396 1.41 -11.25 -0.70
N ARG A 397 2.35 -10.75 -1.48
CA ARG A 397 2.92 -11.44 -2.62
C ARG A 397 4.37 -11.85 -2.39
N TYR A 398 4.75 -13.01 -2.92
CA TYR A 398 6.13 -13.50 -2.82
C TYR A 398 7.14 -12.53 -3.45
N ALA A 399 6.77 -11.89 -4.56
CA ALA A 399 7.63 -10.87 -5.20
C ALA A 399 7.98 -9.70 -4.26
N GLU A 400 7.10 -9.33 -3.33
CA GLU A 400 7.39 -8.29 -2.36
C GLU A 400 8.48 -8.74 -1.37
N VAL A 401 8.40 -9.96 -0.88
CA VAL A 401 9.41 -10.51 0.02
C VAL A 401 10.77 -10.57 -0.67
N LEU A 402 10.81 -11.02 -1.93
CA LEU A 402 12.04 -11.06 -2.73
C LEU A 402 12.67 -9.67 -2.88
N LEU A 403 11.87 -8.66 -3.18
CA LEU A 403 12.35 -7.29 -3.38
C LEU A 403 12.71 -6.59 -2.06
N ASN A 404 11.99 -6.89 -0.97
CA ASN A 404 12.37 -6.39 0.36
C ASN A 404 13.71 -6.99 0.81
N TRP A 405 13.90 -8.29 0.59
CA TRP A 405 15.10 -9.03 0.96
C TRP A 405 16.34 -8.52 0.22
N ILE A 406 16.25 -8.40 -1.11
CA ILE A 406 17.40 -7.96 -1.92
C ILE A 406 17.74 -6.49 -1.68
N GLU A 407 16.73 -5.63 -1.47
CA GLU A 407 16.96 -4.24 -1.13
C GLU A 407 17.64 -4.12 0.24
N ALA A 408 17.19 -4.86 1.25
CA ALA A 408 17.82 -4.87 2.58
C ALA A 408 19.28 -5.33 2.51
N LYS A 409 19.60 -6.37 1.73
CA LYS A 409 21.00 -6.81 1.49
C LYS A 409 21.83 -5.73 0.79
N ALA A 410 21.27 -5.06 -0.21
CA ALA A 410 21.97 -3.99 -0.91
C ALA A 410 22.19 -2.77 0.01
N GLU A 411 21.24 -2.44 0.86
CA GLU A 411 21.38 -1.38 1.86
C GLU A 411 22.45 -1.72 2.90
N LEU A 412 22.49 -2.98 3.40
CA LEU A 412 23.55 -3.47 4.28
C LEU A 412 24.94 -3.39 3.63
N SER A 413 25.04 -3.70 2.34
CA SER A 413 26.29 -3.57 1.60
C SER A 413 26.82 -2.14 1.58
N THR A 414 25.94 -1.14 1.47
CA THR A 414 26.35 0.28 1.54
C THR A 414 26.79 0.73 2.93
N LEU A 415 26.41 0.00 3.97
CA LEU A 415 26.83 0.23 5.37
C LEU A 415 28.07 -0.58 5.75
N GLY A 416 28.64 -1.36 4.82
CA GLY A 416 29.75 -2.27 5.10
C GLY A 416 29.38 -3.47 5.97
N ALA A 417 28.07 -3.76 6.12
CA ALA A 417 27.54 -4.81 6.97
C ALA A 417 27.10 -6.08 6.19
N GLY A 418 27.49 -6.20 4.92
CA GLY A 418 27.16 -7.34 4.07
C GLY A 418 27.61 -7.15 2.64
N SER A 419 27.25 -8.09 1.77
CA SER A 419 27.48 -8.01 0.32
C SER A 419 26.33 -8.65 -0.44
N VAL A 420 26.15 -8.25 -1.69
CA VAL A 420 25.21 -8.87 -2.63
C VAL A 420 26.00 -9.69 -3.64
N THR A 421 25.53 -10.89 -3.94
CA THR A 421 26.11 -11.79 -4.94
C THR A 421 25.20 -11.92 -6.15
N GLN A 422 25.71 -12.44 -7.28
CA GLN A 422 24.87 -12.76 -8.44
C GLN A 422 23.77 -13.77 -8.06
N ALA A 423 24.08 -14.76 -7.24
CA ALA A 423 23.08 -15.72 -6.76
C ALA A 423 21.91 -15.04 -6.00
N ASP A 424 22.18 -13.97 -5.25
CA ASP A 424 21.12 -13.18 -4.58
C ASP A 424 20.21 -12.50 -5.60
N ILE A 425 20.79 -11.93 -6.67
CA ILE A 425 20.04 -11.32 -7.77
C ILE A 425 19.20 -12.37 -8.50
N ASP A 426 19.76 -13.57 -8.73
CA ASP A 426 19.06 -14.66 -9.42
C ASP A 426 17.89 -15.21 -8.61
N LEU A 427 18.03 -15.28 -7.29
CA LEU A 427 16.98 -15.69 -6.38
C LEU A 427 15.85 -14.65 -6.20
N SER A 428 16.09 -13.40 -6.58
CA SER A 428 15.16 -12.28 -6.36
C SER A 428 14.73 -11.60 -7.66
N VAL A 429 15.49 -10.63 -8.12
CA VAL A 429 15.17 -9.82 -9.32
C VAL A 429 14.98 -10.70 -10.56
N ASN A 430 15.95 -11.60 -10.82
CA ASN A 430 15.90 -12.45 -12.02
C ASN A 430 14.78 -13.48 -11.96
N LYS A 431 14.41 -13.96 -10.78
CA LYS A 431 13.22 -14.78 -10.59
C LYS A 431 11.95 -14.04 -10.99
N ILE A 432 11.80 -12.76 -10.64
CA ILE A 432 10.67 -11.93 -11.00
C ILE A 432 10.66 -11.67 -12.51
N ARG A 433 11.79 -11.30 -13.12
CA ARG A 433 11.92 -11.07 -14.57
C ARG A 433 11.62 -12.34 -15.39
N ASN A 434 11.89 -13.51 -14.83
CA ASN A 434 11.62 -14.81 -15.48
C ASN A 434 10.16 -15.29 -15.34
N ARG A 435 9.26 -14.47 -14.79
CA ARG A 435 7.80 -14.76 -14.67
C ARG A 435 7.25 -15.31 -15.99
N PRO A 436 6.33 -16.30 -15.95
CA PRO A 436 5.63 -16.77 -17.16
C PRO A 436 4.91 -15.65 -17.90
N LEU A 437 4.85 -15.75 -19.21
CA LEU A 437 4.08 -14.84 -20.06
C LEU A 437 2.74 -15.49 -20.44
N ALA A 438 1.68 -14.68 -20.48
CA ALA A 438 0.42 -15.12 -21.07
C ALA A 438 0.55 -15.31 -22.58
N GLN A 439 -0.19 -16.26 -23.15
CA GLN A 439 -0.15 -16.55 -24.59
C GLN A 439 -0.50 -15.30 -25.42
N GLU A 440 -1.52 -14.54 -25.01
CA GLU A 440 -1.92 -13.30 -25.69
C GLU A 440 -0.83 -12.22 -25.66
N ALA A 441 -0.01 -12.18 -24.61
CA ALA A 441 1.13 -11.28 -24.55
C ALA A 441 2.22 -11.68 -25.55
N VAL A 442 2.54 -12.98 -25.64
CA VAL A 442 3.49 -13.53 -26.62
C VAL A 442 3.03 -13.24 -28.05
N GLU A 443 1.75 -13.41 -28.35
CA GLU A 443 1.16 -13.09 -29.65
C GLU A 443 1.26 -11.60 -30.03
N ARG A 444 1.33 -10.71 -29.03
CA ARG A 444 1.61 -9.27 -29.22
C ARG A 444 3.08 -8.94 -29.36
N GLY A 445 3.97 -9.93 -29.24
CA GLY A 445 5.41 -9.76 -29.35
C GLY A 445 6.11 -9.41 -28.03
N VAL A 446 5.44 -9.59 -26.88
CA VAL A 446 6.04 -9.41 -25.55
C VAL A 446 7.11 -10.48 -25.32
N GLN A 447 8.24 -10.06 -24.77
CA GLN A 447 9.36 -10.91 -24.39
C GLN A 447 9.67 -10.77 -22.89
N LYS A 448 10.36 -11.76 -22.34
CA LYS A 448 10.93 -11.65 -20.99
C LYS A 448 12.10 -10.68 -21.01
N THR A 449 12.22 -9.91 -19.95
CA THR A 449 13.37 -9.01 -19.75
C THR A 449 14.63 -9.83 -19.46
N ALA A 450 15.75 -9.41 -20.04
CA ALA A 450 17.05 -10.02 -19.79
C ALA A 450 17.39 -10.03 -18.28
N PRO A 451 18.08 -11.07 -17.81
CA PRO A 451 18.55 -11.12 -16.42
C PRO A 451 19.41 -9.90 -16.06
N MET A 452 19.32 -9.48 -14.82
CA MET A 452 20.22 -8.48 -14.27
C MET A 452 21.55 -9.16 -13.89
N GLU A 453 22.64 -8.63 -14.45
CA GLU A 453 23.99 -9.09 -14.17
C GLU A 453 24.68 -8.09 -13.24
N LEU A 454 25.08 -8.54 -12.05
CA LEU A 454 25.72 -7.68 -11.05
C LEU A 454 27.02 -7.06 -11.54
N ALA A 455 27.76 -7.77 -12.38
CA ALA A 455 29.01 -7.30 -12.98
C ALA A 455 28.81 -6.31 -14.14
N ALA A 456 27.57 -6.15 -14.63
CA ALA A 456 27.25 -5.34 -15.80
C ALA A 456 25.95 -4.55 -15.62
N LEU A 457 25.80 -3.90 -14.45
CA LEU A 457 24.65 -3.06 -14.17
C LEU A 457 24.53 -1.93 -15.21
N PRO A 458 23.30 -1.57 -15.64
CA PRO A 458 23.08 -0.47 -16.57
C PRO A 458 23.63 0.85 -16.01
N ASP A 459 24.25 1.63 -16.89
CA ASP A 459 24.60 3.04 -16.60
C ASP A 459 23.43 3.92 -17.03
N ASP A 460 22.46 4.09 -16.13
CA ASP A 460 21.27 4.89 -16.37
C ASP A 460 21.59 6.39 -16.28
N PRO A 461 21.39 7.16 -17.36
CA PRO A 461 21.62 8.62 -17.34
C PRO A 461 20.74 9.38 -16.35
N SER A 462 19.61 8.77 -15.93
CA SER A 462 18.67 9.37 -14.96
C SER A 462 18.97 8.99 -13.52
N ARG A 463 20.02 8.17 -13.28
CA ARG A 463 20.38 7.73 -11.93
C ARG A 463 20.89 8.89 -11.07
N ASP A 464 20.32 9.04 -9.90
CA ASP A 464 20.83 9.97 -8.91
C ASP A 464 22.26 9.62 -8.52
N SER A 465 23.13 10.63 -8.49
CA SER A 465 24.55 10.46 -8.19
C SER A 465 24.82 9.94 -6.77
N ASP A 466 23.89 10.16 -5.83
CA ASP A 466 23.94 9.70 -4.44
C ASP A 466 23.35 8.30 -4.23
N VAL A 467 22.79 7.68 -5.29
CA VAL A 467 22.22 6.32 -5.23
C VAL A 467 23.15 5.34 -5.97
N PRO A 468 23.71 4.33 -5.29
CA PRO A 468 24.49 3.28 -5.93
C PRO A 468 23.72 2.57 -7.05
N ALA A 469 24.41 2.17 -8.12
CA ALA A 469 23.78 1.58 -9.31
C ALA A 469 22.88 0.37 -8.98
N LEU A 470 23.33 -0.53 -8.10
CA LEU A 470 22.53 -1.69 -7.69
C LEU A 470 21.23 -1.28 -6.98
N LEU A 471 21.30 -0.34 -6.05
CA LEU A 471 20.11 0.16 -5.36
C LEU A 471 19.17 0.88 -6.32
N TRP A 472 19.71 1.62 -7.31
CA TRP A 472 18.92 2.27 -8.34
C TRP A 472 18.10 1.26 -9.13
N GLU A 473 18.74 0.19 -9.60
CA GLU A 473 18.06 -0.86 -10.37
C GLU A 473 17.05 -1.65 -9.52
N ILE A 474 17.34 -1.96 -8.25
CA ILE A 474 16.39 -2.60 -7.33
C ILE A 474 15.17 -1.69 -7.08
N ARG A 475 15.38 -0.39 -6.88
CA ARG A 475 14.30 0.59 -6.69
C ARG A 475 13.44 0.74 -7.95
N ARG A 476 14.04 0.65 -9.14
CA ARG A 476 13.33 0.61 -10.42
C ARG A 476 12.51 -0.68 -10.56
N GLU A 477 13.08 -1.82 -10.22
CA GLU A 477 12.39 -3.11 -10.24
C GLU A 477 11.14 -3.08 -9.34
N ARG A 478 11.27 -2.51 -8.14
CA ARG A 478 10.14 -2.27 -7.24
C ARG A 478 9.07 -1.38 -7.86
N ARG A 479 9.46 -0.29 -8.52
CA ARG A 479 8.54 0.63 -9.18
C ARG A 479 7.71 -0.05 -10.27
N MET A 480 8.35 -0.88 -11.10
CA MET A 480 7.66 -1.66 -12.14
C MET A 480 6.74 -2.74 -11.56
N GLU A 481 7.21 -3.47 -10.54
CA GLU A 481 6.46 -4.56 -9.93
C GLU A 481 5.23 -4.06 -9.14
N PHE A 482 5.38 -2.95 -8.42
CA PHE A 482 4.34 -2.42 -7.52
C PHE A 482 3.58 -1.22 -8.08
N ALA A 483 3.69 -0.91 -9.37
CA ALA A 483 2.87 0.12 -9.99
C ALA A 483 1.39 -0.07 -9.63
N PHE A 484 0.74 0.98 -9.11
CA PHE A 484 -0.63 1.00 -8.57
C PHE A 484 -0.88 0.14 -7.33
N GLU A 485 0.15 -0.33 -6.64
CA GLU A 485 0.07 -0.96 -5.33
C GLU A 485 0.57 -0.01 -4.23
N HIS A 486 0.57 -0.46 -2.98
CA HIS A 486 0.74 0.38 -1.78
C HIS A 486 2.09 1.07 -1.60
N SER A 487 3.16 0.63 -2.28
CA SER A 487 4.52 0.92 -1.81
C SER A 487 5.07 2.30 -2.20
N ARG A 488 4.69 2.85 -3.38
CA ARG A 488 5.45 3.93 -4.00
C ARG A 488 5.65 5.19 -3.14
N ILE A 489 4.60 5.74 -2.56
CA ILE A 489 4.74 6.95 -1.71
C ILE A 489 5.56 6.67 -0.44
N ILE A 490 5.43 5.46 0.11
CA ILE A 490 6.20 5.04 1.30
C ILE A 490 7.67 4.86 0.91
N ASP A 491 7.94 4.26 -0.24
CA ASP A 491 9.30 4.10 -0.79
C ASP A 491 9.97 5.46 -0.99
N LEU A 492 9.29 6.44 -1.61
CA LEU A 492 9.82 7.80 -1.79
C LEU A 492 10.12 8.49 -0.46
N ARG A 493 9.23 8.32 0.53
CA ARG A 493 9.45 8.87 1.87
C ARG A 493 10.65 8.23 2.54
N ARG A 494 10.71 6.91 2.65
CA ARG A 494 11.78 6.20 3.36
C ARG A 494 13.16 6.35 2.71
N TRP A 495 13.23 6.57 1.37
CA TRP A 495 14.47 6.89 0.65
C TRP A 495 14.86 8.37 0.72
N LYS A 496 14.01 9.23 1.31
CA LYS A 496 14.17 10.69 1.34
C LYS A 496 14.22 11.29 -0.08
N LYS A 497 13.30 10.83 -0.96
CA LYS A 497 13.23 11.17 -2.40
C LYS A 497 11.87 11.74 -2.82
N LEU A 498 11.25 12.57 -1.95
CA LEU A 498 9.98 13.24 -2.30
C LEU A 498 10.14 14.25 -3.46
N GLU A 499 11.36 14.71 -3.74
CA GLU A 499 11.67 15.56 -4.90
C GLU A 499 11.24 14.94 -6.23
N TYR A 500 11.13 13.61 -6.33
CA TYR A 500 10.61 12.93 -7.53
C TYR A 500 9.15 13.29 -7.83
N MET A 501 8.42 13.82 -6.86
CA MET A 501 7.03 14.26 -7.02
C MET A 501 6.90 15.72 -7.45
N ASP A 502 8.00 16.46 -7.60
CA ASP A 502 8.01 17.86 -7.99
C ASP A 502 7.59 18.03 -9.47
N THR A 503 6.39 18.53 -9.69
CA THR A 503 5.83 18.73 -11.02
C THR A 503 6.43 19.94 -11.76
N ASP A 504 7.13 20.82 -11.08
CA ASP A 504 7.82 21.94 -11.70
C ASP A 504 9.21 21.54 -12.20
N ALA A 505 9.87 20.63 -11.49
CA ALA A 505 11.16 20.08 -11.85
C ALA A 505 11.06 19.00 -12.96
N ASN A 506 9.96 18.24 -13.00
CA ASN A 506 9.79 17.13 -13.93
C ASN A 506 8.46 17.20 -14.68
N ALA A 507 8.50 17.65 -15.94
CA ALA A 507 7.32 17.77 -16.80
C ALA A 507 6.67 16.40 -17.16
N ASP A 508 7.41 15.30 -17.10
CA ASP A 508 6.87 13.95 -17.35
C ASP A 508 5.77 13.56 -16.35
N LEU A 509 5.77 14.16 -15.17
CA LEU A 509 4.72 13.92 -14.16
C LEU A 509 3.35 14.43 -14.59
N LEU A 510 3.30 15.36 -15.54
CA LEU A 510 2.09 16.00 -16.07
C LEU A 510 1.67 15.48 -17.43
N SER A 511 2.42 14.57 -18.01
CA SER A 511 2.19 13.97 -19.32
C SER A 511 1.74 12.52 -19.19
N GLY A 512 0.92 12.05 -20.12
CA GLY A 512 0.52 10.66 -20.27
C GLY A 512 1.28 9.95 -21.40
N THR A 513 0.65 8.96 -22.03
CA THR A 513 1.22 8.18 -23.12
C THR A 513 1.29 8.97 -24.42
N TRP A 514 2.16 8.52 -25.32
CA TRP A 514 2.16 8.98 -26.72
C TRP A 514 0.89 8.52 -27.42
N VAL A 515 0.26 9.42 -28.17
CA VAL A 515 -0.94 9.15 -28.99
C VAL A 515 -0.83 9.82 -30.34
N ASN A 516 -1.09 9.07 -31.40
CA ASN A 516 -1.33 9.59 -32.74
C ASN A 516 -2.84 9.70 -32.94
N PHE A 517 -3.46 10.80 -32.49
CA PHE A 517 -4.90 10.97 -32.52
C PHE A 517 -5.51 10.77 -33.90
N PRO A 518 -4.94 11.33 -35.01
CA PRO A 518 -5.47 11.09 -36.35
C PRO A 518 -5.59 9.62 -36.73
N ALA A 519 -4.64 8.79 -36.30
CA ALA A 519 -4.60 7.37 -36.66
C ALA A 519 -5.28 6.47 -35.64
N GLU A 520 -5.14 6.77 -34.34
CA GLU A 520 -5.52 5.86 -33.23
C GLU A 520 -6.85 6.24 -32.58
N CYS A 521 -7.18 7.54 -32.54
CA CYS A 521 -8.37 8.08 -31.87
C CYS A 521 -9.06 9.18 -32.70
N PRO A 522 -9.33 8.97 -34.00
CA PRO A 522 -9.91 10.01 -34.85
C PRO A 522 -11.29 10.49 -34.37
N ASP A 523 -12.06 9.60 -33.76
CA ASP A 523 -13.40 9.89 -33.22
C ASP A 523 -13.37 10.89 -32.03
N ASP A 524 -12.19 11.13 -31.43
CA ASP A 524 -12.02 12.11 -30.36
C ASP A 524 -11.72 13.52 -30.89
N LEU A 525 -11.34 13.66 -32.17
CA LEU A 525 -11.05 14.93 -32.82
C LEU A 525 -12.34 15.63 -33.31
N VAL A 526 -13.25 15.88 -32.39
CA VAL A 526 -14.55 16.48 -32.63
C VAL A 526 -14.70 17.84 -31.95
N ASP A 527 -15.62 18.67 -32.41
CA ASP A 527 -15.83 20.02 -31.88
C ASP A 527 -16.04 20.09 -30.36
N GLY A 528 -16.69 19.07 -29.78
CA GLY A 528 -16.87 18.96 -28.33
C GLY A 528 -15.60 18.84 -27.52
N ASN A 529 -14.48 18.49 -28.15
CA ASN A 529 -13.17 18.33 -27.52
C ASN A 529 -12.18 19.47 -27.84
N LYS A 530 -12.61 20.53 -28.49
CA LYS A 530 -11.82 21.75 -28.68
C LYS A 530 -11.35 22.30 -27.34
N GLY A 531 -10.07 22.63 -27.24
CA GLY A 531 -9.44 23.14 -26.03
C GLY A 531 -9.19 22.09 -24.93
N LYS A 532 -9.69 20.84 -25.08
CA LYS A 532 -9.58 19.79 -24.06
C LYS A 532 -8.47 18.78 -24.36
N ILE A 533 -8.23 18.47 -25.63
CA ILE A 533 -7.15 17.58 -26.04
C ILE A 533 -5.89 18.41 -26.27
N ARG A 534 -4.82 18.04 -25.58
CA ARG A 534 -3.51 18.67 -25.72
C ARG A 534 -2.45 17.57 -25.85
N VAL A 535 -1.45 17.82 -26.65
CA VAL A 535 -0.29 16.92 -26.81
C VAL A 535 1.01 17.71 -26.70
N MET A 536 2.00 17.14 -26.04
CA MET A 536 3.37 17.60 -26.02
C MET A 536 4.11 16.87 -27.15
N THR A 537 4.60 17.59 -28.13
CA THR A 537 5.36 17.00 -29.23
C THR A 537 6.72 16.47 -28.76
N ALA A 538 7.40 15.70 -29.59
CA ALA A 538 8.78 15.26 -29.32
C ALA A 538 9.77 16.43 -29.20
N SER A 539 9.48 17.58 -29.83
CA SER A 539 10.26 18.82 -29.69
C SER A 539 9.96 19.61 -28.41
N GLY A 540 8.95 19.19 -27.61
CA GLY A 540 8.56 19.90 -26.40
C GLY A 540 7.50 21.00 -26.62
N ASP A 541 6.91 21.10 -27.81
CA ASP A 541 5.86 22.09 -28.10
C ASP A 541 4.50 21.56 -27.62
N LEU A 542 3.77 22.37 -26.86
CA LEU A 542 2.41 22.02 -26.44
C LEU A 542 1.40 22.47 -27.52
N ILE A 543 0.74 21.50 -28.14
CA ILE A 543 -0.33 21.73 -29.13
C ILE A 543 -1.69 21.44 -28.48
N THR A 544 -2.60 22.41 -28.60
CA THR A 544 -4.01 22.26 -28.17
C THR A 544 -4.89 22.09 -29.42
N PHE A 545 -5.81 21.12 -29.36
CA PHE A 545 -6.79 20.90 -30.43
C PHE A 545 -7.75 22.08 -30.56
N ASP A 546 -7.80 22.69 -31.74
CA ASP A 546 -8.63 23.85 -32.07
C ASP A 546 -9.83 23.55 -32.99
N GLY A 547 -10.02 22.26 -33.33
CA GLY A 547 -11.06 21.78 -34.26
C GLY A 547 -10.61 21.75 -35.72
N LYS A 548 -9.43 22.29 -36.08
CA LYS A 548 -8.90 22.33 -37.44
C LYS A 548 -7.51 21.68 -37.57
N ASN A 549 -6.75 21.67 -36.48
CA ASN A 549 -5.38 21.20 -36.43
C ASN A 549 -5.25 19.70 -36.10
N GLY A 550 -6.29 18.90 -36.34
CA GLY A 550 -6.33 17.47 -35.99
C GLY A 550 -5.12 16.68 -36.50
N ALA A 551 -4.62 16.94 -37.71
CA ALA A 551 -3.44 16.30 -38.28
C ALA A 551 -2.14 16.55 -37.46
N LYS A 552 -2.09 17.58 -36.62
CA LYS A 552 -0.95 17.90 -35.76
C LYS A 552 -1.05 17.27 -34.36
N MET A 553 -2.17 16.62 -34.04
CA MET A 553 -2.42 16.06 -32.71
C MET A 553 -1.68 14.72 -32.55
N VAL A 554 -0.34 14.78 -32.55
CA VAL A 554 0.57 13.63 -32.37
C VAL A 554 1.62 13.99 -31.34
N GLY A 555 1.67 13.23 -30.23
CA GLY A 555 2.59 13.51 -29.12
C GLY A 555 2.16 12.86 -27.82
N PHE A 556 2.85 13.20 -26.75
CA PHE A 556 2.47 12.78 -25.40
C PHE A 556 1.20 13.52 -24.96
N PHE A 557 0.16 12.78 -24.64
CA PHE A 557 -1.08 13.39 -24.15
C PHE A 557 -0.79 14.20 -22.89
N TYR A 558 -1.25 15.45 -22.83
CA TYR A 558 -0.99 16.39 -21.75
C TYR A 558 -2.29 16.81 -21.05
N PRO A 559 -2.79 15.99 -20.10
CA PRO A 559 -4.10 16.24 -19.49
C PRO A 559 -4.06 17.30 -18.41
N ALA A 560 -2.92 17.48 -17.73
CA ALA A 560 -2.83 18.25 -16.52
C ALA A 560 -2.69 19.75 -16.81
N GLU A 561 -3.53 20.56 -16.15
CA GLU A 561 -3.42 22.01 -16.16
C GLU A 561 -2.70 22.56 -14.93
N ASN A 562 -2.83 21.84 -13.82
CA ASN A 562 -2.31 22.30 -12.55
C ASN A 562 -0.92 21.75 -12.28
N LYS A 563 0.04 22.66 -12.23
CA LYS A 563 1.41 22.45 -11.76
C LYS A 563 1.49 22.72 -10.24
N GLY A 564 2.70 22.70 -9.70
CA GLY A 564 2.98 23.18 -8.36
C GLY A 564 2.74 22.15 -7.26
N ARG A 565 2.84 20.84 -7.56
CA ARG A 565 2.97 19.82 -6.53
C ARG A 565 4.41 19.81 -6.03
N LEU A 566 4.70 20.76 -5.15
CA LEU A 566 6.02 20.92 -4.54
C LEU A 566 6.06 20.21 -3.19
N PRO A 567 7.04 19.35 -2.92
CA PRO A 567 7.17 18.67 -1.62
C PRO A 567 7.65 19.58 -0.47
N PHE A 568 7.87 20.87 -0.72
CA PHE A 568 8.30 21.87 0.27
C PHE A 568 9.53 21.46 1.08
N LEU A 569 10.50 20.85 0.42
CA LEU A 569 11.79 20.48 0.99
C LEU A 569 12.52 21.76 1.46
N ASN A 570 13.10 21.71 2.64
CA ASN A 570 13.88 22.82 3.22
C ASN A 570 13.09 24.13 3.49
N VAL A 571 11.76 24.09 3.53
CA VAL A 571 10.94 25.23 3.98
C VAL A 571 10.81 25.15 5.51
N PRO A 572 11.14 26.23 6.26
CA PRO A 572 10.99 26.24 7.72
C PRO A 572 9.54 25.95 8.13
N ASN A 573 9.37 25.18 9.19
CA ASN A 573 8.07 24.79 9.75
C ASN A 573 7.13 24.02 8.79
N ILE A 574 7.69 23.35 7.80
CA ILE A 574 6.97 22.40 6.96
C ILE A 574 7.82 21.15 6.78
N ASN A 575 7.29 20.00 7.19
CA ASN A 575 7.93 18.71 7.00
C ASN A 575 7.03 17.81 6.10
N PRO A 576 7.31 17.69 4.79
CA PRO A 576 6.48 16.89 3.88
C PRO A 576 6.62 15.37 4.11
N TYR A 577 7.62 14.95 4.88
CA TYR A 577 7.89 13.54 5.15
C TYR A 577 7.04 12.96 6.28
N LEU A 578 6.70 13.80 7.28
CA LEU A 578 5.91 13.41 8.45
C LEU A 578 4.63 14.24 8.55
N THR A 579 3.57 13.62 9.01
CA THR A 579 2.28 14.28 9.24
C THR A 579 2.33 15.04 10.57
N PRO A 580 1.84 16.29 10.64
CA PRO A 580 1.70 16.98 11.92
C PRO A 580 0.63 16.33 12.80
N VAL A 581 0.77 16.45 14.12
CA VAL A 581 -0.35 16.19 15.03
C VAL A 581 -1.41 17.28 14.85
N GLY A 582 -2.68 16.89 14.76
CA GLY A 582 -3.78 17.86 14.60
C GLY A 582 -3.89 18.81 15.78
N SER A 583 -4.19 20.10 15.53
CA SER A 583 -4.25 21.13 16.56
C SER A 583 -5.27 20.82 17.66
N ASN A 584 -6.39 20.15 17.35
CA ASN A 584 -7.37 19.74 18.35
C ASN A 584 -6.77 18.76 19.38
N THR A 585 -5.90 17.84 18.95
CA THR A 585 -5.25 16.87 19.84
C THR A 585 -4.30 17.58 20.81
N ILE A 586 -3.48 18.52 20.30
CA ILE A 586 -2.57 19.32 21.15
C ILE A 586 -3.37 20.16 22.16
N THR A 587 -4.48 20.78 21.69
CA THR A 587 -5.38 21.55 22.55
C THR A 587 -6.02 20.68 23.65
N ASP A 588 -6.42 19.45 23.31
CA ASP A 588 -7.00 18.54 24.31
C ASP A 588 -6.00 18.20 25.43
N TYR A 589 -4.76 17.89 25.07
CA TYR A 589 -3.68 17.69 26.05
C TYR A 589 -3.49 18.94 26.94
N SER A 590 -3.39 20.11 26.33
CA SER A 590 -3.22 21.39 27.06
C SER A 590 -4.38 21.68 28.00
N ASN A 591 -5.63 21.45 27.59
CA ASN A 591 -6.82 21.61 28.42
C ASN A 591 -6.85 20.68 29.65
N LYS A 592 -6.14 19.56 29.58
CA LYS A 592 -5.95 18.61 30.68
C LYS A 592 -4.72 18.91 31.53
N GLY A 593 -3.95 19.93 31.20
CA GLY A 593 -2.72 20.30 31.90
C GLY A 593 -1.47 19.52 31.49
N TYR A 594 -1.54 18.82 30.34
CA TYR A 594 -0.44 18.02 29.81
C TYR A 594 0.11 18.64 28.52
N LYS A 595 1.31 18.23 28.15
CA LYS A 595 1.96 18.64 26.90
C LYS A 595 1.99 17.49 25.91
N LEU A 596 1.65 17.78 24.64
CA LEU A 596 1.97 16.93 23.51
C LEU A 596 2.82 17.75 22.53
N THR A 597 4.06 17.36 22.36
CA THR A 597 4.99 18.00 21.42
C THR A 597 4.54 17.77 19.98
N GLN A 598 4.62 18.80 19.12
CA GLN A 598 4.29 18.69 17.71
C GLN A 598 5.30 17.80 16.95
N THR A 599 4.89 17.25 15.81
CA THR A 599 5.77 16.52 14.90
C THR A 599 6.93 17.40 14.45
N GLU A 600 8.13 16.84 14.44
CA GLU A 600 9.35 17.53 14.05
C GLU A 600 9.20 18.24 12.69
N GLY A 601 9.62 19.50 12.63
CA GLY A 601 9.52 20.34 11.44
C GLY A 601 8.15 20.95 11.18
N TRP A 602 7.20 20.84 12.15
CA TRP A 602 5.88 21.50 12.09
C TRP A 602 5.73 22.51 13.25
N PRO A 603 4.98 23.62 13.04
CA PRO A 603 4.75 24.60 14.10
C PRO A 603 3.82 24.03 15.19
N GLU A 604 3.98 24.47 16.42
CA GLU A 604 3.15 24.02 17.55
C GLU A 604 1.69 24.46 17.43
N SER A 605 1.43 25.56 16.75
CA SER A 605 0.07 26.05 16.47
C SER A 605 -0.09 26.38 14.99
N SER A 606 -1.30 26.24 14.47
CA SER A 606 -1.68 26.84 13.17
C SER A 606 -1.72 28.37 13.36
N ASN A 607 -0.73 29.07 12.83
CA ASN A 607 -0.80 30.52 12.66
C ASN A 607 -1.78 30.86 11.54
#